data_c740d4f0c3db6f2e14d1bea925bc7d87
#
_entry.id   c740d4f0c3db6f2e14d1bea925bc7d87
#
_cell.length_a   1.000
_cell.length_b   1.000
_cell.length_c   1.000
_cell.angle_alpha   90.00
_cell.angle_beta   90.00
_cell.angle_gamma   90.00
#
_symmetry.space_group_name_H-M   'P 1'
#
loop_
_entity.id
_entity.type
_entity.pdbx_description
1 polymer ?
#
loop_
_entity_poly.entity_id
_entity_poly.type
_entity_poly.pdbx_seq_one_letter_code
_entity_poly.pdbx_strand_id
1 'polypeptide(L)'
;MKRTLGSLAVIAVLLGLVVVSEFRLGEIPREDPLGRKLLYLPSPEMLKIMSLGNPGLVADVLYLWSIQYYSFYRPHERFLYLETVYNLITDLDPLYADAYRIGALIMQIQTGGDQEDLEGAVRRIFDKGLRNLPDNWQLAEVAAWDFFIRFKDRETALHYAEIATQRPGAPPRIKRMVGVWRDKESAWTLEDSIEYWRRAVEDAENEWDHVLCMNQFYDAVTARDRKALEPLLDAFSAHFGVCPESWEDLIRAGALRQVPLDAYGDPYGIGLEDCDLVAVKKFKDQ
;
A
#
# COMPACT_ATOMS: atom_id res chain seq x y z
N MET A 1 -7.38 -47.43 -34.51
CA MET A 1 -8.65 -47.24 -33.78
C MET A 1 -8.69 -47.90 -32.40
N LYS A 2 -8.37 -49.21 -32.22
CA LYS A 2 -8.45 -49.89 -30.90
C LYS A 2 -7.42 -49.34 -29.87
N ARG A 3 -6.24 -48.92 -30.29
CA ARG A 3 -5.19 -48.35 -29.38
C ARG A 3 -5.53 -46.96 -28.91
N THR A 4 -6.15 -46.08 -29.72
CA THR A 4 -6.58 -44.74 -29.34
C THR A 4 -7.76 -44.76 -28.36
N LEU A 5 -8.67 -45.73 -28.51
CA LEU A 5 -9.78 -45.92 -27.57
C LEU A 5 -9.32 -46.36 -26.19
N GLY A 6 -8.28 -47.22 -26.11
CA GLY A 6 -7.66 -47.63 -24.85
C GLY A 6 -6.97 -46.49 -24.13
N SER A 7 -6.26 -45.62 -24.87
CA SER A 7 -5.60 -44.47 -24.29
C SER A 7 -6.61 -43.43 -23.76
N LEU A 8 -7.71 -43.20 -24.46
CA LEU A 8 -8.78 -42.31 -24.02
C LEU A 8 -9.47 -42.82 -22.74
N ALA A 9 -9.69 -44.13 -22.65
CA ALA A 9 -10.27 -44.74 -21.46
C ALA A 9 -9.35 -44.58 -20.23
N VAL A 10 -8.02 -44.77 -20.40
CA VAL A 10 -7.04 -44.57 -19.32
C VAL A 10 -7.03 -43.10 -18.86
N ILE A 11 -7.03 -42.15 -19.79
CA ILE A 11 -7.07 -40.72 -19.47
C ILE A 11 -8.37 -40.38 -18.72
N ALA A 12 -9.51 -40.89 -19.14
CA ALA A 12 -10.79 -40.67 -18.47
C ALA A 12 -10.80 -41.22 -17.02
N VAL A 13 -10.19 -42.40 -16.80
CA VAL A 13 -10.06 -43.00 -15.47
C VAL A 13 -9.13 -42.16 -14.59
N LEU A 14 -7.99 -41.68 -15.11
CA LEU A 14 -7.08 -40.85 -14.38
C LEU A 14 -7.70 -39.50 -14.00
N LEU A 15 -8.42 -38.86 -14.91
CA LEU A 15 -9.18 -37.64 -14.63
C LEU A 15 -10.28 -37.88 -13.58
N GLY A 16 -11.00 -38.99 -13.65
CA GLY A 16 -11.98 -39.39 -12.66
C GLY A 16 -11.35 -39.58 -11.27
N LEU A 17 -10.17 -40.20 -11.20
CA LEU A 17 -9.40 -40.35 -9.94
C LEU A 17 -8.96 -39.00 -9.38
N VAL A 18 -8.50 -38.07 -10.21
CA VAL A 18 -8.13 -36.71 -9.80
C VAL A 18 -9.35 -35.99 -9.22
N VAL A 19 -10.48 -35.99 -9.91
CA VAL A 19 -11.70 -35.33 -9.42
C VAL A 19 -12.16 -35.94 -8.09
N VAL A 20 -12.16 -37.27 -7.97
CA VAL A 20 -12.55 -37.95 -6.72
C VAL A 20 -11.57 -37.63 -5.60
N SER A 21 -10.26 -37.55 -5.88
CA SER A 21 -9.28 -37.19 -4.86
C SER A 21 -9.44 -35.72 -4.40
N GLU A 22 -9.74 -34.80 -5.29
CA GLU A 22 -10.04 -33.41 -4.98
C GLU A 22 -11.28 -33.29 -4.06
N PHE A 23 -12.37 -34.01 -4.39
CA PHE A 23 -13.55 -34.05 -3.52
C PHE A 23 -13.25 -34.62 -2.15
N ARG A 24 -12.50 -35.72 -2.08
CA ARG A 24 -12.10 -36.35 -0.80
C ARG A 24 -11.17 -35.47 0.02
N LEU A 25 -10.24 -34.77 -0.63
CA LEU A 25 -9.36 -33.79 0.03
C LEU A 25 -10.13 -32.57 0.55
N GLY A 26 -11.23 -32.17 -0.13
CA GLY A 26 -12.11 -31.09 0.33
C GLY A 26 -12.95 -31.47 1.57
N GLU A 27 -13.26 -32.76 1.78
CA GLU A 27 -13.99 -33.26 2.96
C GLU A 27 -13.12 -33.42 4.20
N ILE A 28 -11.80 -33.48 4.06
CA ILE A 28 -10.88 -33.56 5.21
C ILE A 28 -10.91 -32.21 5.92
N PRO A 29 -11.35 -32.15 7.20
CA PRO A 29 -11.22 -30.93 7.98
C PRO A 29 -9.77 -30.48 7.91
N ARG A 30 -9.51 -29.32 7.32
CA ARG A 30 -8.19 -28.73 7.34
C ARG A 30 -7.93 -28.31 8.77
N GLU A 31 -7.40 -29.24 9.58
CA GLU A 31 -6.76 -28.86 10.82
C GLU A 31 -5.71 -27.81 10.49
N ASP A 32 -5.61 -26.79 11.33
CA ASP A 32 -4.59 -25.76 11.16
C ASP A 32 -3.25 -26.41 10.85
N PRO A 33 -2.59 -26.06 9.74
CA PRO A 33 -1.31 -26.66 9.44
C PRO A 33 -0.39 -26.48 10.65
N LEU A 34 0.17 -27.57 11.13
CA LEU A 34 1.07 -27.66 12.30
C LEU A 34 2.19 -26.61 12.29
N GLY A 35 2.53 -26.09 11.10
CA GLY A 35 3.49 -25.01 10.90
C GLY A 35 3.05 -23.62 11.36
N ARG A 36 1.77 -23.40 11.74
CA ARG A 36 1.32 -22.10 12.22
C ARG A 36 1.71 -21.82 13.67
N LYS A 37 1.79 -22.85 14.51
CA LYS A 37 2.01 -22.70 15.98
C LYS A 37 3.47 -22.76 16.39
N LEU A 38 4.34 -23.30 15.56
CA LEU A 38 5.77 -23.45 15.87
C LEU A 38 6.59 -23.31 14.60
N LEU A 39 6.96 -22.08 14.29
CA LEU A 39 7.97 -21.86 13.27
C LEU A 39 9.34 -22.01 13.92
N TYR A 40 9.95 -23.21 13.77
CA TYR A 40 11.36 -23.38 14.04
C TYR A 40 12.15 -22.82 12.88
N LEU A 41 12.67 -21.61 13.07
CA LEU A 41 13.58 -20.98 12.12
C LEU A 41 15.02 -21.24 12.58
N PRO A 42 15.82 -22.00 11.83
CA PRO A 42 17.25 -22.10 12.08
C PRO A 42 17.93 -20.74 11.96
N SER A 43 19.12 -20.59 12.54
CA SER A 43 19.87 -19.33 12.40
C SER A 43 20.24 -19.06 10.93
N PRO A 44 20.47 -17.79 10.54
CA PRO A 44 20.91 -17.45 9.18
C PRO A 44 22.16 -18.23 8.73
N GLU A 45 23.12 -18.46 9.63
CA GLU A 45 24.34 -19.21 9.36
C GLU A 45 24.02 -20.67 9.04
N MET A 46 23.13 -21.28 9.81
CA MET A 46 22.71 -22.66 9.58
C MET A 46 21.97 -22.81 8.26
N LEU A 47 21.08 -21.88 7.93
CA LEU A 47 20.38 -21.87 6.64
C LEU A 47 21.34 -21.65 5.47
N LYS A 48 22.36 -20.80 5.60
CA LYS A 48 23.40 -20.64 4.59
C LYS A 48 24.16 -21.95 4.33
N ILE A 49 24.47 -22.70 5.37
CA ILE A 49 25.10 -24.04 5.22
C ILE A 49 24.12 -25.02 4.54
N MET A 50 22.85 -25.06 5.01
CA MET A 50 21.83 -25.94 4.45
C MET A 50 21.42 -25.60 3.02
N SER A 51 21.64 -24.37 2.58
CA SER A 51 21.34 -23.90 1.22
C SER A 51 22.26 -24.47 0.14
N LEU A 52 23.30 -25.21 0.53
CA LEU A 52 24.30 -25.82 -0.40
C LEU A 52 24.87 -24.78 -1.41
N GLY A 53 25.08 -23.55 -0.94
CA GLY A 53 25.63 -22.46 -1.76
C GLY A 53 24.59 -21.61 -2.50
N ASN A 54 23.27 -21.83 -2.28
CA ASN A 54 22.19 -21.07 -2.88
C ASN A 54 21.30 -20.39 -1.82
N PRO A 55 21.83 -19.48 -0.99
CA PRO A 55 21.05 -18.85 0.08
C PRO A 55 19.89 -18.00 -0.45
N GLY A 56 20.03 -17.40 -1.65
CA GLY A 56 18.96 -16.65 -2.30
C GLY A 56 17.72 -17.51 -2.60
N LEU A 57 17.90 -18.77 -3.02
CA LEU A 57 16.77 -19.69 -3.22
C LEU A 57 15.99 -19.94 -1.89
N VAL A 58 16.73 -20.09 -0.79
CA VAL A 58 16.08 -20.25 0.53
C VAL A 58 15.37 -18.97 0.95
N ALA A 59 15.94 -17.79 0.64
CA ALA A 59 15.30 -16.49 0.86
C ALA A 59 13.99 -16.39 0.06
N ASP A 60 13.96 -16.79 -1.22
CA ASP A 60 12.77 -16.81 -2.06
C ASP A 60 11.66 -17.71 -1.50
N VAL A 61 12.03 -18.93 -1.06
CA VAL A 61 11.07 -19.87 -0.45
C VAL A 61 10.47 -19.28 0.84
N LEU A 62 11.28 -18.67 1.70
CA LEU A 62 10.81 -18.00 2.92
C LEU A 62 9.94 -16.78 2.60
N TYR A 63 10.28 -16.03 1.56
CA TYR A 63 9.49 -14.88 1.10
C TYR A 63 8.11 -15.32 0.61
N LEU A 64 8.04 -16.33 -0.27
CA LEU A 64 6.77 -16.90 -0.72
C LEU A 64 5.94 -17.47 0.44
N TRP A 65 6.60 -18.14 1.39
CA TRP A 65 5.94 -18.64 2.58
C TRP A 65 5.38 -17.49 3.43
N SER A 66 6.13 -16.38 3.58
CA SER A 66 5.68 -15.23 4.36
C SER A 66 4.42 -14.58 3.77
N ILE A 67 4.31 -14.50 2.44
CA ILE A 67 3.13 -13.99 1.75
C ILE A 67 1.92 -14.91 2.00
N GLN A 68 2.11 -16.23 1.92
CA GLN A 68 1.05 -17.17 2.22
C GLN A 68 0.62 -17.11 3.70
N TYR A 69 1.59 -17.03 4.60
CA TYR A 69 1.31 -16.88 6.04
C TYR A 69 0.50 -15.61 6.32
N TYR A 70 0.84 -14.50 5.69
CA TYR A 70 0.09 -13.25 5.77
C TYR A 70 -1.34 -13.39 5.22
N SER A 71 -1.54 -14.16 4.15
CA SER A 71 -2.85 -14.35 3.50
C SER A 71 -3.83 -15.18 4.34
N PHE A 72 -3.35 -15.95 5.33
CA PHE A 72 -4.21 -16.69 6.23
C PHE A 72 -4.74 -15.79 7.34
N TYR A 73 -6.00 -15.41 7.24
CA TYR A 73 -6.64 -14.49 8.16
C TYR A 73 -6.88 -15.11 9.55
N ARG A 74 -6.00 -14.77 10.51
CA ARG A 74 -6.25 -14.84 11.95
C ARG A 74 -5.68 -13.58 12.61
N PRO A 75 -6.53 -12.63 13.04
CA PRO A 75 -6.09 -11.30 13.47
C PRO A 75 -5.03 -11.29 14.57
N HIS A 76 -5.03 -12.29 15.47
CA HIS A 76 -4.15 -12.31 16.63
C HIS A 76 -2.84 -13.07 16.46
N GLU A 77 -2.70 -13.90 15.43
CA GLU A 77 -1.52 -14.77 15.23
C GLU A 77 -0.76 -14.49 13.92
N ARG A 78 -1.36 -13.78 13.00
CA ARG A 78 -0.85 -13.72 11.61
C ARG A 78 0.48 -13.00 11.44
N PHE A 79 0.89 -12.20 12.41
CA PHE A 79 2.13 -11.41 12.33
C PHE A 79 3.20 -11.83 13.33
N LEU A 80 2.96 -12.82 14.17
CA LEU A 80 3.78 -13.18 15.31
C LEU A 80 5.27 -13.40 14.98
N TYR A 81 5.57 -13.90 13.79
CA TYR A 81 6.95 -14.26 13.39
C TYR A 81 7.48 -13.45 12.21
N LEU A 82 6.71 -12.51 11.66
CA LEU A 82 7.08 -11.88 10.40
C LEU A 82 8.33 -11.02 10.49
N GLU A 83 8.55 -10.30 11.60
CA GLU A 83 9.80 -9.57 11.78
C GLU A 83 11.02 -10.52 11.71
N THR A 84 10.95 -11.64 12.42
CA THR A 84 12.02 -12.66 12.40
C THR A 84 12.22 -13.23 11.00
N VAL A 85 11.13 -13.54 10.29
CA VAL A 85 11.18 -14.11 8.93
C VAL A 85 11.80 -13.12 7.96
N TYR A 86 11.38 -11.86 7.95
CA TYR A 86 11.93 -10.86 7.04
C TYR A 86 13.38 -10.49 7.37
N ASN A 87 13.76 -10.49 8.65
CA ASN A 87 15.16 -10.37 9.04
C ASN A 87 16.00 -11.54 8.49
N LEU A 88 15.47 -12.76 8.57
CA LEU A 88 16.15 -13.95 8.05
C LEU A 88 16.27 -13.94 6.53
N ILE A 89 15.21 -13.59 5.80
CA ILE A 89 15.23 -13.42 4.34
C ILE A 89 16.34 -12.45 3.93
N THR A 90 16.41 -11.31 4.59
CA THR A 90 17.38 -10.24 4.30
C THR A 90 18.81 -10.54 4.82
N ASP A 91 18.99 -11.52 5.70
CA ASP A 91 20.30 -12.05 6.08
C ASP A 91 20.81 -13.09 5.07
N LEU A 92 19.88 -13.84 4.45
CA LEU A 92 20.20 -14.82 3.40
C LEU A 92 20.49 -14.15 2.06
N ASP A 93 19.68 -13.14 1.70
CA ASP A 93 19.87 -12.31 0.52
C ASP A 93 19.80 -10.81 0.89
N PRO A 94 20.93 -10.19 1.21
CA PRO A 94 21.00 -8.77 1.56
C PRO A 94 20.60 -7.81 0.43
N LEU A 95 20.61 -8.27 -0.83
CA LEU A 95 20.24 -7.44 -1.99
C LEU A 95 18.77 -7.55 -2.37
N TYR A 96 17.96 -8.28 -1.61
CA TYR A 96 16.54 -8.48 -1.86
C TYR A 96 15.72 -7.24 -1.46
N ALA A 97 15.69 -6.23 -2.32
CA ALA A 97 15.04 -4.93 -2.06
C ALA A 97 13.55 -5.05 -1.65
N ASP A 98 12.80 -5.93 -2.34
CA ASP A 98 11.37 -6.13 -2.04
C ASP A 98 11.13 -6.74 -0.66
N ALA A 99 12.05 -7.56 -0.14
CA ALA A 99 11.91 -8.13 1.21
C ALA A 99 11.95 -7.05 2.30
N TYR A 100 12.76 -6.01 2.14
CA TYR A 100 12.76 -4.86 3.07
C TYR A 100 11.47 -4.08 2.98
N ARG A 101 11.02 -3.74 1.77
CA ARG A 101 9.81 -2.96 1.52
C ARG A 101 8.55 -3.67 1.99
N ILE A 102 8.36 -4.92 1.58
CA ILE A 102 7.17 -5.71 1.93
C ILE A 102 7.19 -6.10 3.41
N GLY A 103 8.37 -6.41 3.98
CA GLY A 103 8.52 -6.67 5.40
C GLY A 103 8.07 -5.48 6.25
N ALA A 104 8.52 -4.27 5.92
CA ALA A 104 8.09 -3.05 6.57
C ALA A 104 6.57 -2.84 6.45
N LEU A 105 6.01 -3.00 5.24
CA LEU A 105 4.58 -2.84 4.98
C LEU A 105 3.73 -3.82 5.81
N ILE A 106 4.10 -5.09 5.83
CA ILE A 106 3.34 -6.12 6.55
C ILE A 106 3.39 -5.90 8.06
N MET A 107 4.54 -5.51 8.61
CA MET A 107 4.67 -5.15 10.02
C MET A 107 3.72 -4.00 10.38
N GLN A 108 3.56 -3.00 9.52
CA GLN A 108 2.69 -1.84 9.75
C GLN A 108 1.18 -2.17 9.75
N ILE A 109 0.78 -3.28 9.12
CA ILE A 109 -0.63 -3.71 9.09
C ILE A 109 -0.99 -4.47 10.39
N GLN A 110 -0.02 -4.70 11.26
CA GLN A 110 -0.23 -5.38 12.54
C GLN A 110 -1.21 -4.58 13.42
N THR A 111 -2.32 -5.21 13.79
CA THR A 111 -3.29 -4.64 14.72
C THR A 111 -3.08 -5.28 16.09
N GLY A 112 -2.78 -4.48 17.13
CA GLY A 112 -2.76 -4.95 18.51
C GLY A 112 -1.38 -5.04 19.19
N GLY A 113 -0.31 -4.54 18.54
CA GLY A 113 1.00 -4.36 19.19
C GLY A 113 1.16 -2.96 19.78
N ASP A 114 2.18 -2.78 20.61
CA ASP A 114 2.62 -1.46 21.06
C ASP A 114 3.15 -0.68 19.84
N GLN A 115 2.66 0.53 19.62
CA GLN A 115 3.02 1.34 18.46
C GLN A 115 4.51 1.67 18.43
N GLU A 116 5.11 1.87 19.61
CA GLU A 116 6.54 2.18 19.74
C GLU A 116 7.42 0.97 19.35
N ASP A 117 7.03 -0.23 19.72
CA ASP A 117 7.73 -1.46 19.35
C ASP A 117 7.61 -1.74 17.83
N LEU A 118 6.43 -1.47 17.26
CA LEU A 118 6.17 -1.59 15.83
C LEU A 118 6.99 -0.59 15.01
N GLU A 119 7.03 0.67 15.41
CA GLU A 119 7.83 1.71 14.77
C GLU A 119 9.32 1.35 14.78
N GLY A 120 9.82 0.87 15.93
CA GLY A 120 11.19 0.38 16.07
C GLY A 120 11.51 -0.79 15.15
N ALA A 121 10.60 -1.75 14.99
CA ALA A 121 10.78 -2.89 14.08
C ALA A 121 10.85 -2.43 12.61
N VAL A 122 9.95 -1.55 12.19
CA VAL A 122 9.93 -0.99 10.83
C VAL A 122 11.19 -0.16 10.56
N ARG A 123 11.64 0.63 11.52
CA ARG A 123 12.89 1.39 11.42
C ARG A 123 14.10 0.46 11.24
N ARG A 124 14.22 -0.59 12.05
CA ARG A 124 15.32 -1.56 11.96
C ARG A 124 15.42 -2.21 10.59
N ILE A 125 14.29 -2.59 9.99
CA ILE A 125 14.31 -3.26 8.68
C ILE A 125 14.68 -2.29 7.55
N PHE A 126 14.18 -1.05 7.58
CA PHE A 126 14.58 -0.03 6.61
C PHE A 126 16.07 0.32 6.75
N ASP A 127 16.57 0.55 7.96
CA ASP A 127 17.98 0.85 8.20
C ASP A 127 18.90 -0.28 7.73
N LYS A 128 18.49 -1.54 7.94
CA LYS A 128 19.20 -2.70 7.43
C LYS A 128 19.23 -2.70 5.90
N GLY A 129 18.09 -2.46 5.26
CA GLY A 129 17.98 -2.39 3.80
C GLY A 129 18.81 -1.26 3.21
N LEU A 130 18.78 -0.09 3.83
CA LEU A 130 19.53 1.08 3.37
C LEU A 130 21.05 0.93 3.51
N ARG A 131 21.53 0.14 4.50
CA ARG A 131 22.95 -0.23 4.59
C ARG A 131 23.38 -1.24 3.52
N ASN A 132 22.50 -2.20 3.20
CA ASN A 132 22.80 -3.26 2.24
C ASN A 132 22.62 -2.81 0.77
N LEU A 133 21.76 -1.80 0.56
CA LEU A 133 21.39 -1.26 -0.76
C LEU A 133 21.71 0.25 -0.79
N PRO A 134 22.99 0.64 -0.77
CA PRO A 134 23.39 2.04 -0.62
C PRO A 134 22.95 2.94 -1.78
N ASP A 135 22.66 2.38 -2.96
CA ASP A 135 22.25 3.14 -4.14
C ASP A 135 20.73 3.15 -4.36
N ASN A 136 19.97 2.42 -3.52
CA ASN A 136 18.53 2.30 -3.68
C ASN A 136 17.80 3.49 -3.02
N TRP A 137 17.52 4.54 -3.82
CA TRP A 137 16.76 5.70 -3.38
C TRP A 137 15.28 5.38 -3.12
N GLN A 138 14.70 4.41 -3.86
CA GLN A 138 13.29 4.02 -3.73
C GLN A 138 12.99 3.48 -2.34
N LEU A 139 13.87 2.67 -1.78
CA LEU A 139 13.68 2.13 -0.43
C LEU A 139 13.68 3.25 0.63
N ALA A 140 14.57 4.23 0.48
CA ALA A 140 14.61 5.39 1.37
C ALA A 140 13.35 6.27 1.21
N GLU A 141 12.84 6.44 0.00
CA GLU A 141 11.59 7.15 -0.26
C GLU A 141 10.39 6.44 0.38
N VAL A 142 10.28 5.12 0.24
CA VAL A 142 9.20 4.34 0.89
C VAL A 142 9.26 4.49 2.40
N ALA A 143 10.46 4.40 3.00
CA ALA A 143 10.63 4.64 4.43
C ALA A 143 10.16 6.04 4.83
N ALA A 144 10.53 7.07 4.06
CA ALA A 144 10.10 8.44 4.31
C ALA A 144 8.57 8.59 4.33
N TRP A 145 7.89 8.00 3.35
CA TRP A 145 6.42 8.05 3.28
C TRP A 145 5.75 7.26 4.41
N ASP A 146 6.28 6.09 4.76
CA ASP A 146 5.74 5.27 5.84
C ASP A 146 5.79 6.02 7.19
N PHE A 147 6.93 6.62 7.51
CA PHE A 147 7.07 7.42 8.73
C PHE A 147 6.21 8.68 8.70
N PHE A 148 6.08 9.33 7.56
CA PHE A 148 5.23 10.51 7.43
C PHE A 148 3.74 10.21 7.59
N ILE A 149 3.23 9.18 6.88
CA ILE A 149 1.79 8.92 6.80
C ILE A 149 1.30 8.09 7.97
N ARG A 150 2.00 6.99 8.30
CA ARG A 150 1.52 6.01 9.27
C ARG A 150 1.92 6.33 10.70
N PHE A 151 3.19 6.62 10.92
CA PHE A 151 3.69 6.92 12.26
C PHE A 151 3.51 8.39 12.64
N LYS A 152 3.26 9.27 11.67
CA LYS A 152 3.19 10.73 11.86
C LYS A 152 4.49 11.30 12.43
N ASP A 153 5.59 10.56 12.30
CA ASP A 153 6.93 10.97 12.69
C ASP A 153 7.61 11.74 11.54
N ARG A 154 7.41 13.06 11.55
CA ARG A 154 7.92 13.95 10.52
C ARG A 154 9.44 14.04 10.52
N GLU A 155 10.07 13.96 11.68
CA GLU A 155 11.53 14.05 11.80
C GLU A 155 12.22 12.85 11.16
N THR A 156 11.76 11.65 11.48
CA THR A 156 12.25 10.42 10.84
C THR A 156 11.92 10.37 9.36
N ALA A 157 10.71 10.80 8.96
CA ALA A 157 10.33 10.89 7.55
C ALA A 157 11.29 11.80 6.77
N LEU A 158 11.60 12.99 7.31
CA LEU A 158 12.55 13.92 6.71
C LEU A 158 13.96 13.31 6.61
N HIS A 159 14.42 12.62 7.65
CA HIS A 159 15.71 11.93 7.64
C HIS A 159 15.83 10.93 6.48
N TYR A 160 14.82 10.06 6.29
CA TYR A 160 14.84 9.10 5.17
C TYR A 160 14.69 9.79 3.80
N ALA A 161 13.90 10.85 3.71
CA ALA A 161 13.78 11.62 2.48
C ALA A 161 15.13 12.29 2.10
N GLU A 162 15.88 12.80 3.06
CA GLU A 162 17.22 13.35 2.84
C GLU A 162 18.21 12.27 2.36
N ILE A 163 18.17 11.06 2.96
CA ILE A 163 18.94 9.91 2.48
C ILE A 163 18.60 9.62 1.01
N ALA A 164 17.32 9.61 0.65
CA ALA A 164 16.89 9.35 -0.73
C ALA A 164 17.46 10.38 -1.71
N THR A 165 17.51 11.68 -1.35
CA THR A 165 18.04 12.73 -2.23
C THR A 165 19.53 12.62 -2.52
N GLN A 166 20.28 11.96 -1.63
CA GLN A 166 21.74 11.79 -1.76
C GLN A 166 22.12 10.59 -2.61
N ARG A 167 21.15 9.74 -3.00
CA ARG A 167 21.41 8.50 -3.73
C ARG A 167 21.39 8.70 -5.24
N PRO A 168 22.18 7.91 -5.99
CA PRO A 168 22.23 7.99 -7.45
C PRO A 168 20.85 7.77 -8.07
N GLY A 169 20.49 8.55 -9.08
CA GLY A 169 19.24 8.42 -9.83
C GLY A 169 17.99 8.89 -9.08
N ALA A 170 18.13 9.51 -7.90
CA ALA A 170 16.99 10.07 -7.17
C ALA A 170 16.31 11.18 -7.97
N PRO A 171 15.00 11.10 -8.25
CA PRO A 171 14.30 12.07 -9.08
C PRO A 171 14.16 13.42 -8.36
N PRO A 172 14.05 14.52 -9.12
CA PRO A 172 13.93 15.88 -8.57
C PRO A 172 12.76 16.06 -7.60
N ARG A 173 11.69 15.28 -7.74
CA ARG A 173 10.52 15.31 -6.84
C ARG A 173 10.87 15.06 -5.38
N ILE A 174 11.86 14.20 -5.10
CA ILE A 174 12.26 13.91 -3.72
C ILE A 174 12.93 15.13 -3.08
N LYS A 175 13.75 15.87 -3.85
CA LYS A 175 14.34 17.13 -3.36
C LYS A 175 13.28 18.17 -3.02
N ARG A 176 12.22 18.26 -3.84
CA ARG A 176 11.09 19.16 -3.57
C ARG A 176 10.34 18.73 -2.30
N MET A 177 10.07 17.42 -2.16
CA MET A 177 9.45 16.85 -0.97
C MET A 177 10.22 17.20 0.31
N VAL A 178 11.55 17.05 0.32
CA VAL A 178 12.41 17.44 1.43
C VAL A 178 12.30 18.93 1.73
N GLY A 179 12.28 19.79 0.70
CA GLY A 179 12.13 21.24 0.87
C GLY A 179 10.83 21.59 1.58
N VAL A 180 9.72 21.00 1.16
CA VAL A 180 8.39 21.20 1.78
C VAL A 180 8.34 20.65 3.20
N TRP A 181 8.91 19.48 3.46
CA TRP A 181 8.88 18.86 4.78
C TRP A 181 9.82 19.51 5.77
N ARG A 182 10.90 20.17 5.33
CA ARG A 182 11.86 20.88 6.18
C ARG A 182 11.28 22.17 6.73
N ASP A 183 10.36 22.80 6.01
CA ASP A 183 9.71 24.03 6.46
C ASP A 183 8.78 23.74 7.65
N LYS A 184 9.30 23.97 8.87
CA LYS A 184 8.60 23.64 10.12
C LYS A 184 7.45 24.60 10.44
N GLU A 185 7.41 25.80 9.82
CA GLU A 185 6.37 26.80 10.05
C GLU A 185 5.14 26.56 9.15
N SER A 186 5.30 25.94 8.01
CA SER A 186 4.18 25.50 7.21
C SER A 186 3.70 24.12 7.66
N ALA A 187 2.66 24.08 8.48
CA ALA A 187 1.88 22.87 8.53
C ALA A 187 1.51 22.53 7.09
N TRP A 188 1.84 21.30 6.60
CA TRP A 188 1.44 20.83 5.27
C TRP A 188 -0.05 21.08 5.08
N THR A 189 -0.37 22.07 4.28
CA THR A 189 -1.74 22.46 4.01
C THR A 189 -2.31 21.65 2.84
N LEU A 190 -3.62 21.71 2.65
CA LEU A 190 -4.22 21.11 1.45
C LEU A 190 -3.69 21.77 0.17
N GLU A 191 -3.39 23.06 0.20
CA GLU A 191 -2.79 23.81 -0.90
C GLU A 191 -1.39 23.30 -1.24
N ASP A 192 -0.54 23.02 -0.22
CA ASP A 192 0.78 22.43 -0.42
C ASP A 192 0.67 21.03 -1.03
N SER A 193 -0.29 20.24 -0.59
CA SER A 193 -0.57 18.92 -1.15
C SER A 193 -1.00 19.01 -2.63
N ILE A 194 -1.89 19.94 -2.94
CA ILE A 194 -2.39 20.18 -4.31
C ILE A 194 -1.22 20.60 -5.22
N GLU A 195 -0.42 21.55 -4.79
CA GLU A 195 0.73 22.05 -5.57
C GLU A 195 1.79 20.96 -5.78
N TYR A 196 2.06 20.16 -4.73
CA TYR A 196 2.98 19.03 -4.82
C TYR A 196 2.52 18.00 -5.85
N TRP A 197 1.26 17.53 -5.73
CA TRP A 197 0.75 16.51 -6.64
C TRP A 197 0.53 17.02 -8.05
N ARG A 198 0.18 18.30 -8.24
CA ARG A 198 0.13 18.93 -9.55
C ARG A 198 1.48 18.86 -10.25
N ARG A 199 2.57 19.21 -9.57
CA ARG A 199 3.93 19.09 -10.11
C ARG A 199 4.34 17.65 -10.34
N ALA A 200 3.95 16.74 -9.44
CA ALA A 200 4.23 15.32 -9.61
C ALA A 200 3.56 14.74 -10.87
N VAL A 201 2.34 15.18 -11.19
CA VAL A 201 1.65 14.84 -12.47
C VAL A 201 2.42 15.35 -13.67
N GLU A 202 2.90 16.61 -13.63
CA GLU A 202 3.70 17.21 -14.72
C GLU A 202 5.04 16.51 -14.93
N ASP A 203 5.65 15.99 -13.85
CA ASP A 203 6.96 15.32 -13.84
C ASP A 203 6.86 13.78 -14.01
N ALA A 204 5.67 13.22 -14.18
CA ALA A 204 5.48 11.78 -14.33
C ALA A 204 6.17 11.22 -15.58
N GLU A 205 6.99 10.18 -15.40
CA GLU A 205 7.81 9.62 -16.49
C GLU A 205 7.09 8.55 -17.32
N ASN A 206 6.01 7.98 -16.78
CA ASN A 206 5.24 6.93 -17.44
C ASN A 206 3.76 7.02 -17.08
N GLU A 207 2.91 6.28 -17.83
CA GLU A 207 1.47 6.30 -17.67
C GLU A 207 1.01 5.86 -16.28
N TRP A 208 1.64 4.84 -15.70
CA TRP A 208 1.29 4.35 -14.36
C TRP A 208 1.59 5.39 -13.28
N ASP A 209 2.78 6.02 -13.34
CA ASP A 209 3.17 7.09 -12.41
C ASP A 209 2.24 8.31 -12.58
N HIS A 210 1.89 8.65 -13.82
CA HIS A 210 0.92 9.71 -14.11
C HIS A 210 -0.45 9.43 -13.48
N VAL A 211 -1.00 8.22 -13.65
CA VAL A 211 -2.28 7.81 -13.06
C VAL A 211 -2.23 7.86 -11.53
N LEU A 212 -1.15 7.37 -10.92
CA LEU A 212 -0.95 7.41 -9.48
C LEU A 212 -0.94 8.87 -8.96
N CYS A 213 -0.15 9.73 -9.59
CA CYS A 213 -0.05 11.14 -9.20
C CYS A 213 -1.37 11.89 -9.42
N MET A 214 -2.09 11.61 -10.52
CA MET A 214 -3.41 12.18 -10.80
C MET A 214 -4.45 11.77 -9.75
N ASN A 215 -4.44 10.52 -9.29
CA ASN A 215 -5.34 10.08 -8.23
C ASN A 215 -5.09 10.83 -6.92
N GLN A 216 -3.83 11.04 -6.56
CA GLN A 216 -3.47 11.80 -5.35
C GLN A 216 -3.79 13.29 -5.49
N PHE A 217 -3.55 13.87 -6.66
CA PHE A 217 -3.94 15.24 -6.97
C PHE A 217 -5.45 15.44 -6.85
N TYR A 218 -6.22 14.51 -7.44
CA TYR A 218 -7.68 14.51 -7.34
C TYR A 218 -8.16 14.43 -5.89
N ASP A 219 -7.57 13.56 -5.07
CA ASP A 219 -7.92 13.43 -3.65
C ASP A 219 -7.62 14.72 -2.86
N ALA A 220 -6.49 15.35 -3.13
CA ALA A 220 -6.11 16.60 -2.46
C ALA A 220 -7.05 17.76 -2.84
N VAL A 221 -7.39 17.90 -4.13
CA VAL A 221 -8.35 18.90 -4.62
C VAL A 221 -9.72 18.64 -4.02
N THR A 222 -10.21 17.40 -4.07
CA THR A 222 -11.50 17.00 -3.52
C THR A 222 -11.58 17.28 -2.01
N ALA A 223 -10.52 17.01 -1.25
CA ALA A 223 -10.48 17.29 0.19
C ALA A 223 -10.59 18.79 0.50
N ARG A 224 -9.93 19.65 -0.30
CA ARG A 224 -10.07 21.11 -0.19
C ARG A 224 -11.49 21.56 -0.50
N ASP A 225 -12.03 21.06 -1.61
CA ASP A 225 -13.35 21.48 -2.11
C ASP A 225 -14.45 20.98 -1.19
N ARG A 226 -14.35 19.78 -0.66
CA ARG A 226 -15.23 19.22 0.37
C ARG A 226 -15.30 20.14 1.59
N LYS A 227 -14.16 20.56 2.11
CA LYS A 227 -14.07 21.47 3.25
C LYS A 227 -14.75 22.84 2.99
N ALA A 228 -14.77 23.27 1.72
CA ALA A 228 -15.40 24.53 1.32
C ALA A 228 -16.89 24.39 1.00
N LEU A 229 -17.30 23.27 0.41
CA LEU A 229 -18.65 23.08 -0.14
C LEU A 229 -19.63 22.39 0.82
N GLU A 230 -19.18 21.42 1.64
CA GLU A 230 -20.05 20.74 2.59
C GLU A 230 -20.74 21.71 3.57
N PRO A 231 -20.07 22.72 4.15
CA PRO A 231 -20.75 23.70 4.99
C PRO A 231 -21.85 24.49 4.27
N LEU A 232 -21.76 24.66 2.93
CA LEU A 232 -22.81 25.33 2.14
C LEU A 232 -24.01 24.41 1.91
N LEU A 233 -23.77 23.10 1.71
CA LEU A 233 -24.81 22.08 1.63
C LEU A 233 -25.56 21.96 2.95
N ASP A 234 -24.83 21.91 4.07
CA ASP A 234 -25.39 21.89 5.43
C ASP A 234 -26.23 23.12 5.71
N ALA A 235 -25.73 24.32 5.39
CA ALA A 235 -26.45 25.56 5.60
C ALA A 235 -27.72 25.63 4.76
N PHE A 236 -27.69 25.16 3.51
CA PHE A 236 -28.85 25.07 2.64
C PHE A 236 -29.90 24.12 3.22
N SER A 237 -29.47 22.90 3.59
CA SER A 237 -30.35 21.90 4.19
C SER A 237 -30.95 22.37 5.51
N ALA A 238 -30.19 23.05 6.37
CA ALA A 238 -30.68 23.62 7.61
C ALA A 238 -31.73 24.73 7.38
N HIS A 239 -31.58 25.53 6.30
CA HIS A 239 -32.48 26.65 5.99
C HIS A 239 -33.77 26.20 5.31
N PHE A 240 -33.67 25.26 4.34
CA PHE A 240 -34.81 24.84 3.51
C PHE A 240 -35.45 23.52 3.97
N GLY A 241 -34.82 22.78 4.90
CA GLY A 241 -35.31 21.51 5.41
C GLY A 241 -35.14 20.32 4.44
N VAL A 242 -34.48 20.54 3.30
CA VAL A 242 -34.21 19.53 2.25
C VAL A 242 -32.82 19.75 1.68
N CYS A 243 -32.19 18.65 1.23
CA CYS A 243 -30.94 18.73 0.52
C CYS A 243 -31.16 19.35 -0.88
N PRO A 244 -30.23 20.19 -1.39
CA PRO A 244 -30.33 20.69 -2.75
C PRO A 244 -30.24 19.54 -3.77
N GLU A 245 -31.09 19.56 -4.80
CA GLU A 245 -31.10 18.57 -5.85
C GLU A 245 -29.96 18.81 -6.87
N SER A 246 -29.50 20.06 -6.94
CA SER A 246 -28.47 20.48 -7.88
C SER A 246 -27.69 21.70 -7.36
N TRP A 247 -26.54 21.97 -7.94
CA TRP A 247 -25.74 23.17 -7.64
C TRP A 247 -26.42 24.48 -8.03
N GLU A 248 -27.36 24.44 -8.99
CA GLU A 248 -28.16 25.54 -9.41
C GLU A 248 -29.10 26.03 -8.27
N ASP A 249 -29.46 25.15 -7.34
CA ASP A 249 -30.29 25.55 -6.18
C ASP A 249 -29.49 26.46 -5.23
N LEU A 250 -28.21 26.14 -5.00
CA LEU A 250 -27.30 26.98 -4.21
C LEU A 250 -26.98 28.30 -4.92
N ILE A 251 -26.88 28.28 -6.25
CA ILE A 251 -26.68 29.50 -7.05
C ILE A 251 -27.91 30.38 -6.95
N ARG A 252 -29.12 29.83 -7.08
CA ARG A 252 -30.40 30.59 -6.91
C ARG A 252 -30.55 31.12 -5.50
N ALA A 253 -30.09 30.40 -4.49
CA ALA A 253 -30.08 30.84 -3.11
C ALA A 253 -28.99 31.90 -2.81
N GLY A 254 -28.12 32.20 -3.77
CA GLY A 254 -27.01 33.14 -3.61
C GLY A 254 -25.81 32.63 -2.81
N ALA A 255 -25.78 31.34 -2.49
CA ALA A 255 -24.70 30.72 -1.74
C ALA A 255 -23.46 30.42 -2.63
N LEU A 256 -23.65 30.24 -3.94
CA LEU A 256 -22.60 30.04 -4.92
C LEU A 256 -22.78 30.97 -6.12
N ARG A 257 -21.67 31.23 -6.83
CA ARG A 257 -21.68 32.01 -8.08
C ARG A 257 -21.68 31.15 -9.35
N GLN A 258 -21.14 29.95 -9.23
CA GLN A 258 -20.98 29.00 -10.34
C GLN A 258 -20.98 27.57 -9.82
N VAL A 259 -21.23 26.61 -10.71
CA VAL A 259 -21.15 25.18 -10.42
C VAL A 259 -19.72 24.80 -10.06
N PRO A 260 -19.46 24.15 -8.92
CA PRO A 260 -18.12 23.71 -8.55
C PRO A 260 -17.68 22.54 -9.43
N LEU A 261 -16.43 22.62 -9.92
CA LEU A 261 -15.83 21.61 -10.77
C LEU A 261 -14.71 20.87 -10.03
N ASP A 262 -14.59 19.57 -10.28
CA ASP A 262 -13.51 18.74 -9.76
C ASP A 262 -12.18 18.99 -10.48
N ALA A 263 -11.13 18.24 -10.12
CA ALA A 263 -9.81 18.36 -10.73
C ALA A 263 -9.74 17.95 -12.22
N TYR A 264 -10.79 17.31 -12.74
CA TYR A 264 -10.91 16.98 -14.17
C TYR A 264 -11.75 18.02 -14.96
N GLY A 265 -12.31 18.99 -14.25
CA GLY A 265 -13.21 19.99 -14.84
C GLY A 265 -14.66 19.50 -14.95
N ASP A 266 -15.03 18.40 -14.29
CA ASP A 266 -16.41 17.92 -14.25
C ASP A 266 -17.13 18.44 -13.00
N PRO A 267 -18.46 18.67 -13.05
CA PRO A 267 -19.24 19.02 -11.86
C PRO A 267 -19.18 17.92 -10.80
N TYR A 268 -19.03 18.31 -9.54
CA TYR A 268 -19.25 17.39 -8.41
C TYR A 268 -20.71 16.94 -8.37
N GLY A 269 -20.96 15.72 -7.87
CA GLY A 269 -22.29 15.27 -7.49
C GLY A 269 -22.68 15.74 -6.10
N ILE A 270 -23.99 15.68 -5.81
CA ILE A 270 -24.55 15.89 -4.47
C ILE A 270 -25.23 14.58 -4.06
N GLY A 271 -24.84 14.02 -2.90
CA GLY A 271 -25.50 12.87 -2.29
C GLY A 271 -26.80 13.29 -1.64
N LEU A 272 -27.92 12.81 -2.17
CA LEU A 272 -29.25 13.25 -1.72
C LEU A 272 -29.65 12.68 -0.35
N GLU A 273 -29.05 11.57 0.08
CA GLU A 273 -29.34 10.94 1.38
C GLU A 273 -28.62 11.66 2.52
N ASP A 274 -27.31 11.87 2.39
CA ASP A 274 -26.46 12.44 3.43
C ASP A 274 -26.13 13.91 3.21
N CYS A 275 -26.58 14.49 2.10
CA CYS A 275 -26.31 15.87 1.69
C CYS A 275 -24.80 16.19 1.60
N ASP A 276 -24.02 15.24 1.11
CA ASP A 276 -22.57 15.30 1.02
C ASP A 276 -22.07 15.54 -0.40
N LEU A 277 -20.79 15.88 -0.52
CA LEU A 277 -20.11 16.04 -1.81
C LEU A 277 -19.76 14.67 -2.39
N VAL A 278 -20.27 14.37 -3.58
CA VAL A 278 -19.93 13.14 -4.33
C VAL A 278 -18.88 13.44 -5.38
N ALA A 279 -17.73 12.78 -5.24
CA ALA A 279 -16.60 12.87 -6.17
C ALA A 279 -16.34 11.51 -6.82
N VAL A 280 -16.17 11.49 -8.15
CA VAL A 280 -15.99 10.24 -8.91
C VAL A 280 -14.63 10.25 -9.59
N LYS A 281 -13.72 9.39 -9.16
CA LYS A 281 -12.41 9.20 -9.83
C LYS A 281 -12.59 8.56 -11.21
N LYS A 282 -11.97 9.15 -12.23
CA LYS A 282 -11.95 8.60 -13.60
C LYS A 282 -10.94 7.46 -13.76
N PHE A 283 -9.82 7.53 -13.05
CA PHE A 283 -8.82 6.47 -13.07
C PHE A 283 -9.10 5.52 -11.91
N LYS A 284 -9.69 4.37 -12.22
CA LYS A 284 -9.76 3.26 -11.24
C LYS A 284 -8.44 2.52 -11.28
N ASP A 285 -7.90 2.21 -10.11
CA ASP A 285 -6.79 1.28 -9.99
C ASP A 285 -7.19 -0.03 -10.68
N GLN A 286 -6.47 -0.37 -11.78
CA GLN A 286 -6.61 -1.65 -12.46
C GLN A 286 -5.77 -2.69 -11.79
#